data_c2ebdf879b2a2057788e6924e2270568
#
_entry.id   c2ebdf879b2a2057788e6924e2270568
#
_cell.length_a   1.000
_cell.length_b   1.000
_cell.length_c   1.000
_cell.angle_alpha   90.00
_cell.angle_beta   90.00
_cell.angle_gamma   90.00
#
_symmetry.space_group_name_H-M   'P 1'
#
loop_
_entity.id
_entity.type
_entity.pdbx_description
1 polymer ?
#
loop_
_entity_poly.entity_id
_entity_poly.type
_entity_poly.pdbx_seq_one_letter_code
_entity_poly.pdbx_strand_id
1 'polypeptide(L)'
;LGVRAVGSVTVTNSSANFVNFLTDGDHTFFADKVLTHNCGVGGTLTGRGADLLVIDDPHNEGEAALAAHQPEIYDKSYEWFTSGPRQRLQPNGAIVIIATRWSKRDLIGRVLKAAGELGKEDEWEVIELPAIMPSGNPLWPEFWSLGELTALRDELPPAKWNAQYQQNPTAEEGAIVKREWWKTWESETPPRCEFIIQSWDTAFTKGERNDYSACTTWGVFHMNEDENDANIILLDCFKKRMEFPELKEKAHSHYLEWEPDAFIVEAKAAGAPLIFELRKMGIPVSEYTPSRGNDKFVRINSVADLFQSGKVWAPDTRWARELIDNMAAFPNAQHDDDVDSAVQALIRFRQGGFLRLQTDEKDEIPSFRRKASFY
;
A
#
# COMPACT_ATOMS: atom_id res chain seq x y z
N LEU A 1 -30.19 7.12 6.33
CA LEU A 1 -30.00 8.03 5.18
C LEU A 1 -29.62 7.16 3.99
N GLY A 2 -30.64 6.86 3.11
CA GLY A 2 -30.37 6.07 1.92
C GLY A 2 -29.63 6.93 0.89
N VAL A 3 -28.43 6.53 0.49
CA VAL A 3 -27.75 7.06 -0.68
C VAL A 3 -28.33 6.31 -1.88
N ARG A 4 -28.91 7.00 -2.83
CA ARG A 4 -29.38 6.42 -4.08
C ARG A 4 -28.52 6.95 -5.22
N ALA A 5 -27.84 6.08 -5.94
CA ALA A 5 -27.32 6.46 -7.23
C ALA A 5 -28.49 6.68 -8.18
N VAL A 6 -28.46 7.78 -8.92
CA VAL A 6 -29.51 8.10 -9.88
C VAL A 6 -29.17 7.39 -11.19
N GLY A 7 -29.76 6.22 -11.41
CA GLY A 7 -29.52 5.38 -12.60
C GLY A 7 -30.09 5.95 -13.92
N SER A 8 -30.94 6.96 -13.87
CA SER A 8 -31.37 7.72 -15.06
C SER A 8 -32.03 9.03 -14.64
N VAL A 9 -31.58 10.13 -15.18
CA VAL A 9 -32.29 11.39 -15.16
C VAL A 9 -33.16 11.42 -16.42
N THR A 10 -34.45 11.10 -16.28
CA THR A 10 -35.40 11.31 -17.38
C THR A 10 -35.73 12.78 -17.41
N VAL A 11 -35.14 13.54 -18.33
CA VAL A 11 -35.52 14.92 -18.61
C VAL A 11 -36.83 14.89 -19.42
N THR A 12 -37.94 15.04 -18.73
CA THR A 12 -39.21 15.29 -19.41
C THR A 12 -39.19 16.71 -19.94
N ASN A 13 -39.04 16.84 -21.26
CA ASN A 13 -39.27 18.02 -22.11
C ASN A 13 -39.48 19.38 -21.41
N SER A 14 -38.46 19.93 -20.84
CA SER A 14 -38.24 21.35 -20.71
C SER A 14 -36.84 21.64 -21.21
N SER A 15 -36.69 22.53 -22.16
CA SER A 15 -35.40 22.97 -22.70
C SER A 15 -34.57 23.59 -21.57
N ALA A 16 -33.83 22.76 -20.85
CA ALA A 16 -32.82 23.20 -19.91
C ALA A 16 -31.57 23.56 -20.72
N ASN A 17 -31.37 24.86 -20.93
CA ASN A 17 -30.08 25.35 -21.39
C ASN A 17 -29.08 25.09 -20.28
N PHE A 18 -28.19 24.13 -20.48
CA PHE A 18 -26.99 23.98 -19.64
C PHE A 18 -26.12 25.22 -19.88
N VAL A 19 -26.15 26.15 -18.97
CA VAL A 19 -25.25 27.29 -18.98
C VAL A 19 -24.05 26.90 -18.16
N ASN A 20 -22.92 26.75 -18.82
CA ASN A 20 -21.63 26.56 -18.17
C ASN A 20 -21.19 27.91 -17.59
N PHE A 21 -21.31 28.11 -16.30
CA PHE A 21 -20.85 29.33 -15.63
C PHE A 21 -19.40 29.14 -15.22
N LEU A 22 -18.47 29.79 -15.92
CA LEU A 22 -17.15 30.11 -15.40
C LEU A 22 -17.33 31.19 -14.34
N THR A 23 -17.27 30.87 -13.08
CA THR A 23 -17.24 31.85 -12.00
C THR A 23 -15.78 32.09 -11.64
N ASP A 24 -15.33 33.34 -11.62
CA ASP A 24 -14.07 33.75 -11.02
C ASP A 24 -14.16 33.49 -9.51
N GLY A 25 -13.38 32.53 -9.01
CA GLY A 25 -13.38 32.10 -7.60
C GLY A 25 -13.69 30.61 -7.42
N ASP A 26 -14.39 30.26 -6.39
CA ASP A 26 -14.57 28.90 -5.86
C ASP A 26 -15.31 27.88 -6.74
N HIS A 27 -15.57 28.15 -7.99
CA HIS A 27 -16.19 27.24 -9.00
C HIS A 27 -17.42 26.43 -8.53
N THR A 28 -18.09 26.86 -7.46
CA THR A 28 -19.31 26.25 -6.93
C THR A 28 -20.52 27.05 -7.36
N PHE A 29 -21.55 26.39 -7.83
CA PHE A 29 -22.83 27.04 -8.13
C PHE A 29 -24.03 26.20 -7.67
N PHE A 30 -25.13 26.90 -7.36
CA PHE A 30 -26.38 26.25 -7.06
C PHE A 30 -27.35 26.41 -8.26
N ALA A 31 -27.82 25.29 -8.78
CA ALA A 31 -28.92 25.24 -9.70
C ALA A 31 -30.10 24.57 -8.99
N ASP A 32 -31.11 25.35 -8.62
CA ASP A 32 -32.40 24.92 -8.05
C ASP A 32 -32.23 23.90 -6.89
N LYS A 33 -31.48 24.28 -5.85
CA LYS A 33 -31.12 23.47 -4.68
C LYS A 33 -30.13 22.31 -4.91
N VAL A 34 -29.57 22.18 -6.11
CA VAL A 34 -28.50 21.26 -6.41
C VAL A 34 -27.18 22.01 -6.27
N LEU A 35 -26.31 21.54 -5.36
CA LEU A 35 -24.94 22.03 -5.24
C LEU A 35 -24.06 21.21 -6.16
N THR A 36 -23.48 21.83 -7.18
CA THR A 36 -22.48 21.22 -8.05
C THR A 36 -21.14 21.87 -7.81
N HIS A 37 -20.08 21.06 -7.79
CA HIS A 37 -18.71 21.49 -7.64
C HIS A 37 -17.91 20.97 -8.83
N ASN A 38 -17.34 21.88 -9.59
CA ASN A 38 -16.55 21.54 -10.77
C ASN A 38 -15.10 22.02 -10.59
N CYS A 39 -14.47 21.75 -9.47
CA CYS A 39 -13.03 21.95 -9.30
C CYS A 39 -12.53 21.48 -7.95
N GLY A 40 -11.31 21.07 -7.95
CA GLY A 40 -10.40 20.69 -6.88
C GLY A 40 -10.88 20.69 -5.42
N VAL A 41 -10.51 19.64 -4.73
CA VAL A 41 -10.64 19.47 -3.29
C VAL A 41 -10.09 20.71 -2.56
N GLY A 42 -10.92 21.37 -1.72
CA GLY A 42 -10.50 22.54 -0.91
C GLY A 42 -11.37 23.79 -1.02
N GLY A 43 -12.37 23.82 -1.91
CA GLY A 43 -13.33 24.92 -1.98
C GLY A 43 -14.18 25.02 -0.71
N THR A 44 -14.40 26.25 -0.21
CA THR A 44 -15.19 26.50 0.98
C THR A 44 -16.70 26.46 0.69
N LEU A 45 -17.37 25.46 1.23
CA LEU A 45 -18.84 25.32 1.20
C LEU A 45 -19.44 25.87 2.50
N THR A 46 -19.54 27.20 2.62
CA THR A 46 -20.04 27.79 3.87
C THR A 46 -21.49 28.30 3.74
N GLY A 47 -22.31 27.99 4.75
CA GLY A 47 -23.58 28.71 5.00
C GLY A 47 -24.82 28.18 4.31
N ARG A 48 -24.79 27.14 3.47
CA ARG A 48 -25.97 26.59 2.79
C ARG A 48 -26.11 25.10 2.96
N GLY A 49 -27.33 24.58 3.05
CA GLY A 49 -27.64 23.15 3.01
C GLY A 49 -28.00 22.71 1.59
N ALA A 50 -27.86 21.41 1.30
CA ALA A 50 -28.20 20.80 0.01
C ALA A 50 -29.09 19.57 0.21
N ASP A 51 -30.11 19.42 -0.63
CA ASP A 51 -30.93 18.21 -0.69
C ASP A 51 -30.28 17.16 -1.63
N LEU A 52 -29.48 17.62 -2.58
CA LEU A 52 -28.65 16.78 -3.45
C LEU A 52 -27.25 17.39 -3.54
N LEU A 53 -26.26 16.57 -3.22
CA LEU A 53 -24.84 16.88 -3.36
C LEU A 53 -24.27 16.07 -4.52
N VAL A 54 -23.76 16.74 -5.54
CA VAL A 54 -23.06 16.09 -6.67
C VAL A 54 -21.59 16.48 -6.60
N ILE A 55 -20.71 15.49 -6.57
CA ILE A 55 -19.25 15.64 -6.64
C ILE A 55 -18.81 15.01 -7.95
N ASP A 56 -18.20 15.79 -8.81
CA ASP A 56 -17.76 15.38 -10.14
C ASP A 56 -16.26 15.52 -10.24
N ASP A 57 -15.58 14.44 -10.62
CA ASP A 57 -14.12 14.31 -10.76
C ASP A 57 -13.32 14.99 -9.63
N PRO A 58 -13.43 14.49 -8.38
CA PRO A 58 -12.73 15.08 -7.22
C PRO A 58 -11.21 15.03 -7.32
N HIS A 59 -10.67 14.27 -8.26
CA HIS A 59 -9.24 14.13 -8.52
C HIS A 59 -8.94 14.30 -10.00
N ASN A 60 -7.88 15.03 -10.29
CA ASN A 60 -7.37 15.18 -11.66
C ASN A 60 -6.10 14.31 -11.87
N GLU A 61 -5.66 14.17 -13.11
CA GLU A 61 -4.49 13.36 -13.48
C GLU A 61 -3.20 13.82 -12.76
N GLY A 62 -3.00 15.14 -12.63
CA GLY A 62 -1.84 15.70 -11.95
C GLY A 62 -1.80 15.34 -10.45
N GLU A 63 -2.94 15.42 -9.77
CA GLU A 63 -3.09 15.00 -8.37
C GLU A 63 -2.89 13.49 -8.23
N ALA A 64 -3.44 12.69 -9.13
CA ALA A 64 -3.26 11.25 -9.11
C ALA A 64 -1.79 10.85 -9.32
N ALA A 65 -1.08 11.52 -10.23
CA ALA A 65 0.35 11.30 -10.45
C ALA A 65 1.19 11.67 -9.20
N LEU A 66 0.84 12.77 -8.53
CA LEU A 66 1.49 13.17 -7.28
C LEU A 66 1.14 12.23 -6.13
N ALA A 67 -0.10 11.74 -6.07
CA ALA A 67 -0.58 10.84 -5.02
C ALA A 67 0.12 9.48 -5.04
N ALA A 68 0.73 9.07 -6.16
CA ALA A 68 1.61 7.90 -6.22
C ALA A 68 2.81 8.04 -5.27
N HIS A 69 3.26 9.27 -5.00
CA HIS A 69 4.38 9.59 -4.11
C HIS A 69 3.95 10.28 -2.81
N GLN A 70 2.76 10.85 -2.78
CA GLN A 70 2.18 11.59 -1.66
C GLN A 70 0.73 11.14 -1.43
N PRO A 71 0.52 9.95 -0.87
CA PRO A 71 -0.81 9.37 -0.70
C PRO A 71 -1.75 10.22 0.17
N GLU A 72 -1.21 11.17 0.95
CA GLU A 72 -1.97 12.14 1.75
C GLU A 72 -2.89 13.04 0.90
N ILE A 73 -2.67 13.11 -0.41
CA ILE A 73 -3.56 13.85 -1.34
C ILE A 73 -4.97 13.24 -1.30
N TYR A 74 -5.06 11.91 -1.32
CA TYR A 74 -6.34 11.21 -1.20
C TYR A 74 -6.95 11.33 0.20
N ASP A 75 -6.11 11.35 1.24
CA ASP A 75 -6.57 11.53 2.61
C ASP A 75 -7.19 12.92 2.80
N LYS A 76 -6.57 13.97 2.24
CA LYS A 76 -7.10 15.34 2.26
C LYS A 76 -8.44 15.45 1.54
N SER A 77 -8.64 14.77 0.41
CA SER A 77 -9.91 14.78 -0.31
C SER A 77 -11.02 14.12 0.49
N TYR A 78 -10.72 13.02 1.19
CA TYR A 78 -11.69 12.37 2.07
C TYR A 78 -12.00 13.21 3.32
N GLU A 79 -11.01 13.86 3.92
CA GLU A 79 -11.19 14.79 5.02
C GLU A 79 -12.04 15.98 4.60
N TRP A 80 -11.76 16.58 3.45
CA TRP A 80 -12.59 17.64 2.87
C TRP A 80 -14.04 17.18 2.67
N PHE A 81 -14.25 15.99 2.11
CA PHE A 81 -15.58 15.44 1.90
C PHE A 81 -16.36 15.30 3.21
N THR A 82 -15.73 14.75 4.24
CA THR A 82 -16.37 14.45 5.53
C THR A 82 -16.57 15.71 6.39
N SER A 83 -15.63 16.65 6.36
CA SER A 83 -15.67 17.87 7.18
C SER A 83 -16.49 19.01 6.55
N GLY A 84 -16.63 19.03 5.24
CA GLY A 84 -17.30 20.09 4.50
C GLY A 84 -18.60 19.63 3.82
N PRO A 85 -18.53 19.06 2.60
CA PRO A 85 -19.70 18.75 1.79
C PRO A 85 -20.74 17.87 2.48
N ARG A 86 -20.31 16.77 3.10
CA ARG A 86 -21.23 15.84 3.77
C ARG A 86 -22.02 16.46 4.91
N GLN A 87 -21.45 17.44 5.61
CA GLN A 87 -22.13 18.14 6.71
C GLN A 87 -23.19 19.15 6.22
N ARG A 88 -23.22 19.42 4.92
CA ARG A 88 -24.21 20.32 4.29
C ARG A 88 -25.47 19.59 3.82
N LEU A 89 -25.45 18.26 3.85
CA LEU A 89 -26.60 17.48 3.42
C LEU A 89 -27.76 17.68 4.38
N GLN A 90 -28.93 18.06 3.82
CA GLN A 90 -30.16 18.15 4.59
C GLN A 90 -30.70 16.77 4.99
N PRO A 91 -31.60 16.66 5.97
CA PRO A 91 -32.26 15.39 6.27
C PRO A 91 -32.92 14.80 5.02
N ASN A 92 -32.67 13.54 4.73
CA ASN A 92 -33.08 12.80 3.52
C ASN A 92 -32.46 13.29 2.20
N GLY A 93 -31.44 14.12 2.25
CA GLY A 93 -30.66 14.49 1.07
C GLY A 93 -29.85 13.32 0.52
N ALA A 94 -29.48 13.41 -0.77
CA ALA A 94 -28.70 12.40 -1.48
C ALA A 94 -27.32 12.92 -1.85
N ILE A 95 -26.38 11.99 -1.99
CA ILE A 95 -25.00 12.27 -2.49
C ILE A 95 -24.80 11.44 -3.75
N VAL A 96 -24.27 12.08 -4.79
CA VAL A 96 -23.80 11.44 -6.02
C VAL A 96 -22.32 11.79 -6.18
N ILE A 97 -21.49 10.78 -6.34
CA ILE A 97 -20.05 10.95 -6.63
C ILE A 97 -19.80 10.32 -8.00
N ILE A 98 -19.34 11.13 -8.94
CA ILE A 98 -18.99 10.72 -10.30
C ILE A 98 -17.48 10.92 -10.41
N ALA A 99 -16.74 9.91 -10.80
CA ALA A 99 -15.30 10.06 -10.98
C ALA A 99 -14.70 8.95 -11.85
N THR A 100 -13.65 9.31 -12.54
CA THR A 100 -12.67 8.36 -13.02
C THR A 100 -11.93 7.77 -11.82
N ARG A 101 -11.74 6.45 -11.79
CA ARG A 101 -10.98 5.80 -10.71
C ARG A 101 -9.49 6.00 -10.95
N TRP A 102 -8.77 6.26 -9.88
CA TRP A 102 -7.31 6.47 -9.90
C TRP A 102 -6.58 5.49 -8.99
N SER A 103 -7.16 5.19 -7.84
CA SER A 103 -6.56 4.34 -6.81
C SER A 103 -7.65 3.74 -5.92
N LYS A 104 -7.32 2.67 -5.20
CA LYS A 104 -8.19 2.19 -4.09
C LYS A 104 -8.32 3.20 -2.96
N ARG A 105 -7.42 4.18 -2.89
CA ARG A 105 -7.42 5.28 -1.89
C ARG A 105 -8.08 6.55 -2.38
N ASP A 106 -8.52 6.64 -3.62
CA ASP A 106 -9.28 7.79 -4.12
C ASP A 106 -10.56 8.01 -3.30
N LEU A 107 -11.23 9.16 -3.51
CA LEU A 107 -12.41 9.50 -2.70
C LEU A 107 -13.46 8.39 -2.69
N ILE A 108 -13.77 7.79 -3.85
CA ILE A 108 -14.75 6.69 -3.95
C ILE A 108 -14.26 5.49 -3.14
N GLY A 109 -13.01 5.06 -3.31
CA GLY A 109 -12.45 3.92 -2.57
C GLY A 109 -12.47 4.14 -1.06
N ARG A 110 -12.16 5.35 -0.59
CA ARG A 110 -12.22 5.71 0.84
C ARG A 110 -13.64 5.74 1.39
N VAL A 111 -14.60 6.25 0.62
CA VAL A 111 -16.02 6.27 1.02
C VAL A 111 -16.56 4.86 1.16
N LEU A 112 -16.30 3.99 0.17
CA LEU A 112 -16.77 2.60 0.17
C LEU A 112 -16.10 1.80 1.30
N LYS A 113 -14.81 1.98 1.53
CA LYS A 113 -14.09 1.35 2.63
C LYS A 113 -14.68 1.75 3.98
N ALA A 114 -14.90 3.04 4.22
CA ALA A 114 -15.47 3.53 5.46
C ALA A 114 -16.92 3.04 5.68
N ALA A 115 -17.69 2.88 4.60
CA ALA A 115 -19.02 2.28 4.67
C ALA A 115 -18.95 0.81 5.10
N GLY A 116 -18.03 0.01 4.52
CA GLY A 116 -17.80 -1.37 4.89
C GLY A 116 -17.37 -1.55 6.35
N GLU A 117 -16.45 -0.73 6.83
CA GLU A 117 -16.00 -0.76 8.24
C GLU A 117 -17.12 -0.47 9.23
N LEU A 118 -18.16 0.28 8.81
CA LEU A 118 -19.31 0.62 9.62
C LEU A 118 -20.50 -0.33 9.43
N GLY A 119 -20.39 -1.36 8.56
CA GLY A 119 -21.50 -2.24 8.21
C GLY A 119 -22.64 -1.51 7.49
N LYS A 120 -22.29 -0.53 6.64
CA LYS A 120 -23.20 0.36 5.94
C LYS A 120 -23.01 0.31 4.43
N GLU A 121 -22.54 -0.83 3.91
CA GLU A 121 -22.31 -1.05 2.48
C GLU A 121 -23.59 -0.81 1.66
N ASP A 122 -24.74 -1.22 2.20
CA ASP A 122 -26.04 -1.08 1.56
C ASP A 122 -26.54 0.39 1.48
N GLU A 123 -25.87 1.34 2.16
CA GLU A 123 -26.21 2.77 2.04
C GLU A 123 -25.70 3.37 0.72
N TRP A 124 -24.79 2.69 -0.01
CA TRP A 124 -24.21 3.14 -1.27
C TRP A 124 -24.58 2.21 -2.41
N GLU A 125 -25.18 2.78 -3.46
CA GLU A 125 -25.31 2.10 -4.75
C GLU A 125 -24.09 2.44 -5.61
N VAL A 126 -23.35 1.40 -6.04
CA VAL A 126 -22.14 1.55 -6.85
C VAL A 126 -22.47 1.17 -8.29
N ILE A 127 -22.24 2.10 -9.23
CA ILE A 127 -22.40 1.86 -10.65
C ILE A 127 -21.01 1.93 -11.29
N GLU A 128 -20.51 0.80 -11.77
CA GLU A 128 -19.23 0.70 -12.47
C GLU A 128 -19.47 0.62 -13.97
N LEU A 129 -18.80 1.47 -14.74
CA LEU A 129 -18.91 1.58 -16.19
C LEU A 129 -17.57 1.24 -16.84
N PRO A 130 -17.15 -0.05 -16.89
CA PRO A 130 -15.88 -0.44 -17.47
C PRO A 130 -15.92 -0.29 -19.00
N ALA A 131 -14.84 0.16 -19.62
CA ALA A 131 -14.75 0.36 -21.06
C ALA A 131 -14.98 -0.95 -21.85
N ILE A 132 -14.51 -2.06 -21.32
CA ILE A 132 -14.84 -3.41 -21.80
C ILE A 132 -15.63 -4.11 -20.71
N MET A 133 -16.87 -4.44 -20.99
CA MET A 133 -17.78 -5.11 -20.07
C MET A 133 -17.35 -6.57 -19.81
N PRO A 134 -17.84 -7.23 -18.76
CA PRO A 134 -17.59 -8.65 -18.49
C PRO A 134 -18.00 -9.58 -19.64
N SER A 135 -18.94 -9.15 -20.50
CA SER A 135 -19.32 -9.84 -21.73
C SER A 135 -18.23 -9.85 -22.81
N GLY A 136 -17.15 -9.07 -22.64
CA GLY A 136 -16.12 -8.85 -23.65
C GLY A 136 -16.45 -7.78 -24.69
N ASN A 137 -17.63 -7.15 -24.61
CA ASN A 137 -18.04 -6.09 -25.53
C ASN A 137 -17.65 -4.71 -24.98
N PRO A 138 -17.39 -3.72 -25.85
CA PRO A 138 -17.24 -2.33 -25.44
C PRO A 138 -18.53 -1.83 -24.75
N LEU A 139 -18.37 -0.97 -23.75
CA LEU A 139 -19.48 -0.30 -23.09
C LEU A 139 -20.26 0.58 -24.08
N TRP A 140 -19.54 1.25 -24.96
CA TRP A 140 -20.09 2.17 -25.97
C TRP A 140 -19.49 1.92 -27.35
N PRO A 141 -19.98 0.90 -28.09
CA PRO A 141 -19.36 0.45 -29.33
C PRO A 141 -19.46 1.48 -30.48
N GLU A 142 -20.41 2.42 -30.42
CA GLU A 142 -20.52 3.50 -31.39
C GLU A 142 -19.44 4.57 -31.24
N PHE A 143 -18.82 4.66 -30.07
CA PHE A 143 -17.75 5.62 -29.79
C PHE A 143 -16.37 4.96 -29.83
N TRP A 144 -16.23 3.76 -29.23
CA TRP A 144 -14.98 3.01 -29.17
C TRP A 144 -15.20 1.58 -29.60
N SER A 145 -14.56 1.16 -30.69
CA SER A 145 -14.54 -0.25 -31.06
C SER A 145 -13.68 -1.09 -30.14
N LEU A 146 -13.92 -2.39 -30.08
CA LEU A 146 -13.11 -3.32 -29.28
C LEU A 146 -11.64 -3.30 -29.72
N GLY A 147 -11.39 -3.15 -31.02
CA GLY A 147 -10.01 -3.06 -31.56
C GLY A 147 -9.25 -1.86 -31.02
N GLU A 148 -9.89 -0.68 -31.03
CA GLU A 148 -9.30 0.56 -30.49
C GLU A 148 -9.05 0.46 -28.98
N LEU A 149 -10.00 -0.06 -28.22
CA LEU A 149 -9.82 -0.29 -26.79
C LEU A 149 -8.71 -1.28 -26.48
N THR A 150 -8.55 -2.33 -27.31
CA THR A 150 -7.48 -3.31 -27.14
C THR A 150 -6.12 -2.67 -27.44
N ALA A 151 -6.01 -1.90 -28.54
CA ALA A 151 -4.79 -1.17 -28.85
C ALA A 151 -4.38 -0.20 -27.75
N LEU A 152 -5.35 0.56 -27.23
CA LEU A 152 -5.13 1.49 -26.13
C LEU A 152 -4.71 0.77 -24.83
N ARG A 153 -5.30 -0.40 -24.54
CA ARG A 153 -4.88 -1.24 -23.41
C ARG A 153 -3.43 -1.68 -23.54
N ASP A 154 -3.00 -2.05 -24.73
CA ASP A 154 -1.64 -2.54 -24.97
C ASP A 154 -0.60 -1.39 -24.94
N GLU A 155 -1.02 -0.14 -25.15
CA GLU A 155 -0.18 1.05 -25.03
C GLU A 155 -0.05 1.58 -23.60
N LEU A 156 -1.08 1.36 -22.76
CA LEU A 156 -1.11 1.90 -21.40
C LEU A 156 -0.48 0.92 -20.39
N PRO A 157 0.14 1.44 -19.31
CA PRO A 157 0.47 0.62 -18.16
C PRO A 157 -0.77 -0.13 -17.66
N PRO A 158 -0.69 -1.45 -17.35
CA PRO A 158 -1.85 -2.25 -16.91
C PRO A 158 -2.61 -1.63 -15.73
N ALA A 159 -1.90 -1.04 -14.80
CA ALA A 159 -2.49 -0.37 -13.65
C ALA A 159 -3.36 0.83 -14.07
N LYS A 160 -2.87 1.68 -14.98
CA LYS A 160 -3.60 2.83 -15.51
C LYS A 160 -4.84 2.38 -16.29
N TRP A 161 -4.71 1.35 -17.11
CA TRP A 161 -5.84 0.75 -17.82
C TRP A 161 -6.90 0.22 -16.86
N ASN A 162 -6.49 -0.57 -15.87
CA ASN A 162 -7.41 -1.17 -14.91
C ASN A 162 -8.16 -0.11 -14.08
N ALA A 163 -7.48 0.93 -13.63
CA ALA A 163 -8.10 1.98 -12.84
C ALA A 163 -9.05 2.84 -13.68
N GLN A 164 -8.55 3.45 -14.74
CA GLN A 164 -9.27 4.50 -15.45
C GLN A 164 -10.29 3.94 -16.42
N TYR A 165 -9.94 2.86 -17.13
CA TYR A 165 -10.81 2.29 -18.17
C TYR A 165 -11.66 1.13 -17.66
N GLN A 166 -11.15 0.33 -16.74
CA GLN A 166 -11.92 -0.79 -16.19
C GLN A 166 -12.57 -0.47 -14.83
N GLN A 167 -12.40 0.75 -14.30
CA GLN A 167 -12.94 1.21 -13.02
C GLN A 167 -12.55 0.32 -11.82
N ASN A 168 -11.53 -0.51 -11.99
CA ASN A 168 -11.02 -1.45 -11.00
C ASN A 168 -9.54 -1.16 -10.69
N PRO A 169 -9.24 -0.13 -9.89
CA PRO A 169 -7.87 0.15 -9.48
C PRO A 169 -7.30 -1.04 -8.70
N THR A 170 -6.20 -1.58 -9.19
CA THR A 170 -5.48 -2.66 -8.52
C THR A 170 -4.60 -2.08 -7.42
N ALA A 171 -4.31 -2.86 -6.37
CA ALA A 171 -3.38 -2.44 -5.33
C ALA A 171 -1.94 -2.26 -5.85
N GLU A 172 -1.68 -2.76 -7.06
CA GLU A 172 -0.37 -2.76 -7.71
C GLU A 172 -0.03 -1.44 -8.42
N GLU A 173 -0.93 -0.45 -8.43
CA GLU A 173 -0.60 0.89 -8.93
C GLU A 173 0.44 1.53 -8.02
N GLY A 174 1.67 1.56 -8.50
CA GLY A 174 2.81 2.03 -7.74
C GLY A 174 3.44 0.99 -6.82
N ALA A 175 3.03 -0.28 -6.91
CA ALA A 175 3.71 -1.35 -6.20
C ALA A 175 5.18 -1.39 -6.58
N ILE A 176 6.05 -1.14 -5.60
CA ILE A 176 7.50 -1.19 -5.77
C ILE A 176 7.94 -2.65 -5.90
N VAL A 177 7.28 -3.53 -5.15
CA VAL A 177 7.51 -4.98 -5.20
C VAL A 177 6.24 -5.66 -5.68
N LYS A 178 6.31 -6.30 -6.85
CA LYS A 178 5.16 -6.98 -7.42
C LYS A 178 5.02 -8.38 -6.87
N ARG A 179 3.76 -8.83 -6.67
CA ARG A 179 3.45 -10.19 -6.22
C ARG A 179 4.08 -11.27 -7.10
N GLU A 180 4.05 -11.09 -8.39
CA GLU A 180 4.59 -12.03 -9.39
C GLU A 180 6.11 -12.19 -9.36
N TRP A 181 6.83 -11.33 -8.68
CA TRP A 181 8.29 -11.44 -8.51
C TRP A 181 8.69 -12.40 -7.40
N TRP A 182 7.77 -12.73 -6.49
CA TRP A 182 7.99 -13.72 -5.48
C TRP A 182 8.03 -15.13 -6.08
N LYS A 183 8.96 -15.94 -5.61
CA LYS A 183 9.03 -17.36 -5.93
C LYS A 183 8.36 -18.17 -4.84
N THR A 184 7.60 -19.18 -5.23
CA THR A 184 6.91 -20.07 -4.29
C THR A 184 7.79 -21.25 -3.95
N TRP A 185 7.95 -21.51 -2.65
CA TRP A 185 8.59 -22.71 -2.15
C TRP A 185 7.52 -23.80 -1.94
N GLU A 186 7.58 -24.86 -2.74
CA GLU A 186 6.53 -25.87 -2.78
C GLU A 186 6.68 -26.98 -1.73
N SER A 187 7.88 -27.12 -1.11
CA SER A 187 8.13 -28.14 -0.09
C SER A 187 7.54 -27.72 1.25
N GLU A 188 7.00 -28.71 2.01
CA GLU A 188 6.50 -28.48 3.37
C GLU A 188 7.62 -28.09 4.37
N THR A 189 8.86 -28.50 4.08
CA THR A 189 10.02 -28.14 4.91
C THR A 189 10.84 -27.05 4.22
N PRO A 190 11.29 -26.03 4.96
CA PRO A 190 12.17 -25.01 4.41
C PRO A 190 13.50 -25.62 3.95
N PRO A 191 14.22 -24.98 3.02
CA PRO A 191 15.56 -25.42 2.64
C PRO A 191 16.52 -25.24 3.81
N ARG A 192 17.65 -25.97 3.75
CA ARG A 192 18.75 -25.72 4.69
C ARG A 192 19.31 -24.32 4.44
N CYS A 193 19.22 -23.47 5.44
CA CYS A 193 19.75 -22.10 5.38
C CYS A 193 21.15 -22.05 5.99
N GLU A 194 22.03 -21.29 5.36
CA GLU A 194 23.41 -21.06 5.85
C GLU A 194 23.47 -19.88 6.82
N PHE A 195 22.52 -18.96 6.72
CA PHE A 195 22.46 -17.77 7.54
C PHE A 195 20.99 -17.37 7.76
N ILE A 196 20.62 -17.11 9.00
CA ILE A 196 19.26 -16.72 9.39
C ILE A 196 19.29 -15.32 9.98
N ILE A 197 18.41 -14.45 9.47
CA ILE A 197 18.15 -13.11 10.03
C ILE A 197 16.74 -13.07 10.59
N GLN A 198 16.62 -12.55 11.80
CA GLN A 198 15.36 -12.19 12.40
C GLN A 198 15.31 -10.66 12.58
N SER A 199 14.27 -10.04 12.07
CA SER A 199 14.10 -8.59 12.05
C SER A 199 12.81 -8.19 12.75
N TRP A 200 12.90 -7.23 13.67
CA TRP A 200 11.79 -6.72 14.45
C TRP A 200 11.54 -5.25 14.18
N ASP A 201 10.32 -4.92 13.80
CA ASP A 201 9.76 -3.58 13.87
C ASP A 201 8.78 -3.51 15.03
N THR A 202 9.01 -2.58 15.96
CA THR A 202 8.27 -2.54 17.22
C THR A 202 7.63 -1.18 17.41
N ALA A 203 6.30 -1.19 17.46
CA ALA A 203 5.53 0.00 17.75
C ALA A 203 5.24 0.09 19.26
N PHE A 204 5.56 1.23 19.86
CA PHE A 204 5.14 1.57 21.22
C PHE A 204 5.14 3.09 21.41
N THR A 205 3.95 3.68 21.42
CA THR A 205 3.75 5.04 21.94
C THR A 205 2.78 5.00 23.12
N LYS A 206 3.18 5.59 24.25
CA LYS A 206 2.28 5.76 25.39
C LYS A 206 1.07 6.59 24.93
N GLY A 207 -0.05 5.92 24.64
CA GLY A 207 -1.31 6.57 24.25
C GLY A 207 -1.95 6.09 22.95
N GLU A 208 -1.20 5.49 22.02
CA GLU A 208 -1.77 4.90 20.81
C GLU A 208 -1.89 3.38 20.96
N ARG A 209 -3.11 2.95 21.30
CA ARG A 209 -3.46 1.53 21.53
C ARG A 209 -3.49 0.68 20.26
N ASN A 210 -3.02 1.17 19.11
CA ASN A 210 -3.38 0.58 17.83
C ASN A 210 -2.22 0.11 16.94
N ASP A 211 -0.96 0.25 17.33
CA ASP A 211 0.15 -0.15 16.46
C ASP A 211 0.57 -1.60 16.67
N TYR A 212 0.95 -2.26 15.58
CA TYR A 212 1.42 -3.64 15.59
C TYR A 212 2.93 -3.70 15.83
N SER A 213 3.38 -4.74 16.50
CA SER A 213 4.76 -5.18 16.44
C SER A 213 4.87 -6.33 15.45
N ALA A 214 5.82 -6.26 14.55
CA ALA A 214 6.04 -7.25 13.51
C ALA A 214 7.45 -7.83 13.57
N CYS A 215 7.55 -9.09 13.22
CA CYS A 215 8.81 -9.81 13.09
C CYS A 215 8.80 -10.62 11.81
N THR A 216 9.87 -10.56 11.03
CA THR A 216 10.10 -11.45 9.90
C THR A 216 11.40 -12.21 10.07
N THR A 217 11.37 -13.51 9.78
CA THR A 217 12.53 -14.40 9.83
C THR A 217 12.87 -14.86 8.42
N TRP A 218 14.12 -14.72 8.04
CA TRP A 218 14.62 -14.96 6.70
C TRP A 218 15.86 -15.83 6.71
N GLY A 219 16.00 -16.69 5.70
CA GLY A 219 17.17 -17.52 5.54
C GLY A 219 17.83 -17.38 4.18
N VAL A 220 19.15 -17.47 4.12
CA VAL A 220 19.92 -17.61 2.87
C VAL A 220 20.09 -19.06 2.55
N PHE A 221 19.81 -19.47 1.32
CA PHE A 221 19.98 -20.83 0.85
C PHE A 221 20.48 -20.86 -0.59
N HIS A 222 21.03 -21.98 -1.01
CA HIS A 222 21.50 -22.23 -2.38
C HIS A 222 20.66 -23.34 -3.00
N MET A 223 20.24 -23.12 -4.26
CA MET A 223 19.52 -24.15 -5.03
C MET A 223 20.47 -25.25 -5.53
N ASN A 224 21.70 -24.86 -5.83
CA ASN A 224 22.77 -25.73 -6.30
C ASN A 224 24.02 -25.51 -5.43
N GLU A 225 25.04 -26.37 -5.60
CA GLU A 225 26.33 -26.21 -4.90
C GLU A 225 27.17 -25.00 -5.41
N ASP A 226 26.59 -24.15 -6.26
CA ASP A 226 27.24 -22.95 -6.76
C ASP A 226 27.06 -21.79 -5.75
N GLU A 227 28.16 -21.33 -5.16
CA GLU A 227 28.19 -20.23 -4.19
C GLU A 227 27.61 -18.91 -4.74
N ASN A 228 27.52 -18.77 -6.07
CA ASN A 228 26.93 -17.59 -6.71
C ASN A 228 25.41 -17.65 -6.85
N ASP A 229 24.76 -18.77 -6.50
CA ASP A 229 23.31 -18.96 -6.61
C ASP A 229 22.60 -18.78 -5.26
N ALA A 230 23.04 -17.82 -4.45
CA ALA A 230 22.39 -17.49 -3.20
C ALA A 230 20.98 -16.94 -3.44
N ASN A 231 20.02 -17.46 -2.68
CA ASN A 231 18.62 -17.06 -2.67
C ASN A 231 18.20 -16.76 -1.21
N ILE A 232 17.11 -16.03 -1.05
CA ILE A 232 16.54 -15.72 0.26
C ILE A 232 15.15 -16.32 0.35
N ILE A 233 14.84 -16.94 1.48
CA ILE A 233 13.51 -17.46 1.77
C ILE A 233 12.95 -16.84 3.04
N LEU A 234 11.67 -16.46 2.97
CA LEU A 234 10.87 -16.10 4.14
C LEU A 234 10.53 -17.37 4.93
N LEU A 235 11.01 -17.47 6.16
CA LEU A 235 10.82 -18.63 7.04
C LEU A 235 9.63 -18.45 7.99
N ASP A 236 9.41 -17.22 8.46
CA ASP A 236 8.30 -16.87 9.36
C ASP A 236 7.93 -15.39 9.26
N CYS A 237 6.66 -15.07 9.51
CA CYS A 237 6.16 -13.71 9.64
C CYS A 237 5.15 -13.64 10.78
N PHE A 238 5.46 -12.84 11.76
CA PHE A 238 4.64 -12.62 12.94
C PHE A 238 4.23 -11.15 13.03
N LYS A 239 2.94 -10.90 13.28
CA LYS A 239 2.38 -9.54 13.44
C LYS A 239 1.28 -9.56 14.47
N LYS A 240 1.45 -8.81 15.56
CA LYS A 240 0.47 -8.75 16.65
C LYS A 240 0.59 -7.46 17.44
N ARG A 241 -0.53 -7.00 18.00
CA ARG A 241 -0.54 -5.93 19.02
C ARG A 241 -0.21 -6.55 20.36
N MET A 242 0.81 -6.04 21.04
CA MET A 242 1.30 -6.59 22.29
C MET A 242 1.72 -5.48 23.25
N GLU A 243 1.53 -5.72 24.53
CA GLU A 243 2.15 -4.93 25.59
C GLU A 243 3.64 -5.30 25.72
N PHE A 244 4.46 -4.38 26.24
CA PHE A 244 5.91 -4.57 26.32
C PHE A 244 6.37 -5.88 26.98
N PRO A 245 5.78 -6.36 28.10
CA PRO A 245 6.16 -7.65 28.69
C PRO A 245 5.92 -8.82 27.72
N GLU A 246 4.77 -8.85 27.04
CA GLU A 246 4.43 -9.87 26.05
C GLU A 246 5.39 -9.81 24.84
N LEU A 247 5.68 -8.60 24.36
CA LEU A 247 6.64 -8.38 23.26
C LEU A 247 8.02 -8.94 23.61
N LYS A 248 8.51 -8.66 24.83
CA LYS A 248 9.81 -9.17 25.29
C LYS A 248 9.86 -10.69 25.33
N GLU A 249 8.81 -11.31 25.91
CA GLU A 249 8.72 -12.78 25.96
C GLU A 249 8.64 -13.40 24.56
N LYS A 250 7.85 -12.78 23.67
CA LYS A 250 7.70 -13.25 22.31
C LYS A 250 9.02 -13.13 21.52
N ALA A 251 9.71 -12.01 21.63
CA ALA A 251 11.00 -11.81 20.99
C ALA A 251 12.06 -12.83 21.50
N HIS A 252 12.08 -13.10 22.81
CA HIS A 252 12.96 -14.11 23.39
C HIS A 252 12.62 -15.52 22.91
N SER A 253 11.33 -15.91 22.90
CA SER A 253 10.92 -17.24 22.42
C SER A 253 11.23 -17.44 20.94
N HIS A 254 11.02 -16.42 20.10
CA HIS A 254 11.38 -16.50 18.68
C HIS A 254 12.88 -16.60 18.44
N TYR A 255 13.70 -15.93 19.28
CA TYR A 255 15.15 -16.07 19.23
C TYR A 255 15.57 -17.53 19.51
N LEU A 256 14.99 -18.15 20.54
CA LEU A 256 15.30 -19.55 20.88
C LEU A 256 14.78 -20.55 19.84
N GLU A 257 13.68 -20.25 19.18
CA GLU A 257 13.07 -21.11 18.16
C GLU A 257 13.90 -21.14 16.87
N TRP A 258 14.38 -19.95 16.43
CA TRP A 258 15.05 -19.82 15.14
C TRP A 258 16.57 -19.76 15.23
N GLU A 259 17.13 -19.52 16.41
CA GLU A 259 18.57 -19.36 16.66
C GLU A 259 19.25 -18.49 15.58
N PRO A 260 18.75 -17.25 15.30
CA PRO A 260 19.22 -16.47 14.16
C PRO A 260 20.68 -16.02 14.35
N ASP A 261 21.42 -16.03 13.24
CA ASP A 261 22.80 -15.49 13.20
C ASP A 261 22.83 -13.98 13.37
N ALA A 262 21.76 -13.29 12.96
CA ALA A 262 21.57 -11.88 13.22
C ALA A 262 20.14 -11.59 13.70
N PHE A 263 20.06 -10.95 14.87
CA PHE A 263 18.82 -10.48 15.47
C PHE A 263 18.79 -8.95 15.43
N ILE A 264 17.87 -8.37 14.65
CA ILE A 264 17.82 -6.96 14.37
C ILE A 264 16.56 -6.35 14.98
N VAL A 265 16.70 -5.20 15.64
CA VAL A 265 15.57 -4.44 16.19
C VAL A 265 15.71 -2.99 15.78
N GLU A 266 14.64 -2.37 15.24
CA GLU A 266 14.61 -0.94 14.99
C GLU A 266 14.62 -0.16 16.31
N ALA A 267 15.56 0.79 16.45
CA ALA A 267 15.81 1.51 17.70
C ALA A 267 14.83 2.67 17.98
N LYS A 268 13.68 2.71 17.29
CA LYS A 268 12.64 3.69 17.56
C LYS A 268 11.67 3.21 18.63
N ALA A 269 11.05 4.14 19.33
CA ALA A 269 9.96 3.92 20.29
C ALA A 269 10.21 2.78 21.29
N ALA A 270 9.57 1.62 21.14
CA ALA A 270 9.73 0.45 21.99
C ALA A 270 11.01 -0.34 21.72
N GLY A 271 11.67 -0.13 20.59
CA GLY A 271 12.86 -0.89 20.22
C GLY A 271 14.02 -0.69 21.19
N ALA A 272 14.29 0.54 21.63
CA ALA A 272 15.41 0.79 22.55
C ALA A 272 15.26 0.07 23.93
N PRO A 273 14.12 0.10 24.61
CA PRO A 273 13.90 -0.72 25.81
C PRO A 273 13.98 -2.21 25.54
N LEU A 274 13.44 -2.68 24.41
CA LEU A 274 13.49 -4.10 24.04
C LEU A 274 14.94 -4.56 23.80
N ILE A 275 15.73 -3.81 23.07
CA ILE A 275 17.16 -4.06 22.85
C ILE A 275 17.90 -4.21 24.19
N PHE A 276 17.66 -3.30 25.11
CA PHE A 276 18.31 -3.31 26.42
C PHE A 276 17.95 -4.59 27.20
N GLU A 277 16.67 -4.96 27.26
CA GLU A 277 16.21 -6.12 28.00
C GLU A 277 16.71 -7.44 27.36
N LEU A 278 16.66 -7.56 26.03
CA LEU A 278 17.15 -8.75 25.33
C LEU A 278 18.66 -8.93 25.47
N ARG A 279 19.45 -7.85 25.42
CA ARG A 279 20.90 -7.90 25.69
C ARG A 279 21.21 -8.36 27.11
N LYS A 280 20.41 -7.99 28.12
CA LYS A 280 20.53 -8.52 29.49
C LYS A 280 20.26 -10.02 29.56
N MET A 281 19.41 -10.53 28.68
CA MET A 281 19.10 -11.96 28.57
C MET A 281 20.18 -12.72 27.78
N GLY A 282 21.24 -12.06 27.32
CA GLY A 282 22.34 -12.65 26.57
C GLY A 282 22.12 -12.75 25.07
N ILE A 283 21.08 -12.13 24.52
CA ILE A 283 20.80 -12.13 23.09
C ILE A 283 21.66 -11.06 22.40
N PRO A 284 22.41 -11.39 21.33
CA PRO A 284 23.22 -10.44 20.58
C PRO A 284 22.36 -9.61 19.62
N VAL A 285 21.70 -8.59 20.13
CA VAL A 285 20.82 -7.73 19.34
C VAL A 285 21.62 -6.69 18.57
N SER A 286 21.43 -6.64 17.27
CA SER A 286 21.89 -5.57 16.38
C SER A 286 20.83 -4.46 16.33
N GLU A 287 21.25 -3.25 16.63
CA GLU A 287 20.39 -2.07 16.58
C GLU A 287 20.34 -1.53 15.15
N TYR A 288 19.13 -1.29 14.64
CA TYR A 288 18.92 -0.64 13.37
C TYR A 288 18.31 0.75 13.58
N THR A 289 18.95 1.76 12.99
CA THR A 289 18.45 3.13 12.97
C THR A 289 18.40 3.62 11.53
N PRO A 290 17.21 3.86 10.98
CA PRO A 290 17.09 4.44 9.65
C PRO A 290 17.81 5.79 9.58
N SER A 291 18.61 6.03 8.54
CA SER A 291 19.27 7.31 8.33
C SER A 291 18.25 8.41 8.04
N ARG A 292 18.54 9.66 8.48
CA ARG A 292 17.69 10.82 8.17
C ARG A 292 17.62 11.02 6.66
N GLY A 293 16.41 11.10 6.11
CA GLY A 293 16.16 11.22 4.67
C GLY A 293 16.02 9.89 3.93
N ASN A 294 16.19 8.75 4.60
CA ASN A 294 15.94 7.43 4.03
C ASN A 294 14.48 7.04 4.31
N ASP A 295 13.58 7.61 3.52
CA ASP A 295 12.14 7.34 3.57
C ASP A 295 11.87 5.85 3.33
N LYS A 296 10.75 5.34 3.87
CA LYS A 296 10.27 3.97 3.64
C LYS A 296 10.27 3.61 2.15
N PHE A 297 9.85 4.55 1.31
CA PHE A 297 9.85 4.41 -0.14
C PHE A 297 11.25 4.14 -0.71
N VAL A 298 12.26 4.87 -0.28
CA VAL A 298 13.65 4.68 -0.72
C VAL A 298 14.18 3.32 -0.26
N ARG A 299 13.83 2.90 0.96
CA ARG A 299 14.27 1.61 1.54
C ARG A 299 13.71 0.42 0.76
N ILE A 300 12.40 0.41 0.46
CA ILE A 300 11.79 -0.70 -0.29
C ILE A 300 12.30 -0.73 -1.74
N ASN A 301 12.51 0.43 -2.37
CA ASN A 301 13.12 0.50 -3.70
C ASN A 301 14.53 -0.08 -3.72
N SER A 302 15.31 0.09 -2.64
CA SER A 302 16.68 -0.45 -2.56
C SER A 302 16.76 -1.98 -2.53
N VAL A 303 15.63 -2.67 -2.32
CA VAL A 303 15.55 -4.13 -2.30
C VAL A 303 14.63 -4.70 -3.39
N ALA A 304 13.96 -3.86 -4.16
CA ALA A 304 13.01 -4.28 -5.20
C ALA A 304 13.66 -5.15 -6.28
N ASP A 305 14.90 -4.88 -6.62
CA ASP A 305 15.70 -5.64 -7.59
C ASP A 305 15.97 -7.10 -7.14
N LEU A 306 16.01 -7.39 -5.84
CA LEU A 306 16.10 -8.75 -5.31
C LEU A 306 14.87 -9.58 -5.70
N PHE A 307 13.69 -8.96 -5.63
CA PHE A 307 12.44 -9.60 -6.04
C PHE A 307 12.37 -9.74 -7.57
N GLN A 308 12.69 -8.68 -8.30
CA GLN A 308 12.68 -8.69 -9.75
C GLN A 308 13.64 -9.73 -10.34
N SER A 309 14.79 -9.98 -9.69
CA SER A 309 15.74 -11.00 -10.09
C SER A 309 15.31 -12.43 -9.75
N GLY A 310 14.15 -12.62 -9.08
CA GLY A 310 13.63 -13.92 -8.67
C GLY A 310 14.43 -14.60 -7.54
N LYS A 311 15.14 -13.81 -6.74
CA LYS A 311 15.97 -14.31 -5.62
C LYS A 311 15.20 -14.46 -4.31
N VAL A 312 13.96 -13.97 -4.24
CA VAL A 312 13.15 -13.98 -3.00
C VAL A 312 12.05 -15.03 -3.09
N TRP A 313 12.04 -15.93 -2.10
CA TRP A 313 11.14 -17.07 -2.01
C TRP A 313 10.26 -16.97 -0.76
N ALA A 314 9.07 -17.55 -0.84
CA ALA A 314 8.16 -17.67 0.30
C ALA A 314 7.38 -19.00 0.22
N PRO A 315 7.02 -19.61 1.37
CA PRO A 315 6.15 -20.77 1.39
C PRO A 315 4.71 -20.37 1.03
N ASP A 316 3.93 -21.31 0.50
CA ASP A 316 2.51 -21.11 0.21
C ASP A 316 1.65 -21.23 1.48
N THR A 317 1.85 -20.34 2.45
CA THR A 317 1.11 -20.27 3.70
C THR A 317 0.26 -19.01 3.75
N ARG A 318 -0.74 -18.99 4.64
CA ARG A 318 -1.62 -17.82 4.82
C ARG A 318 -0.82 -16.58 5.26
N TRP A 319 0.04 -16.72 6.25
CA TRP A 319 0.83 -15.61 6.78
C TRP A 319 1.86 -15.05 5.77
N ALA A 320 2.44 -15.92 4.92
CA ALA A 320 3.33 -15.49 3.86
C ALA A 320 2.58 -14.70 2.78
N ARG A 321 1.38 -15.16 2.39
CA ARG A 321 0.51 -14.43 1.44
C ARG A 321 0.11 -13.07 2.00
N GLU A 322 -0.18 -12.94 3.30
CA GLU A 322 -0.50 -11.66 3.94
C GLU A 322 0.67 -10.66 3.82
N LEU A 323 1.92 -11.07 4.05
CA LEU A 323 3.09 -10.21 3.84
C LEU A 323 3.29 -9.85 2.37
N ILE A 324 3.15 -10.82 1.45
CA ILE A 324 3.25 -10.58 -0.01
C ILE A 324 2.22 -9.54 -0.44
N ASP A 325 0.98 -9.65 0.07
CA ASP A 325 -0.10 -8.72 -0.22
C ASP A 325 0.17 -7.31 0.31
N ASN A 326 0.72 -7.21 1.52
CA ASN A 326 1.10 -5.92 2.13
C ASN A 326 2.27 -5.28 1.37
N MET A 327 3.27 -6.04 0.94
CA MET A 327 4.38 -5.52 0.13
C MET A 327 3.92 -5.08 -1.26
N ALA A 328 3.04 -5.85 -1.90
CA ALA A 328 2.46 -5.48 -3.20
C ALA A 328 1.50 -4.28 -3.10
N ALA A 329 0.88 -4.07 -1.93
CA ALA A 329 0.02 -2.92 -1.68
C ALA A 329 0.79 -1.66 -1.26
N PHE A 330 2.09 -1.76 -0.91
CA PHE A 330 2.89 -0.61 -0.50
C PHE A 330 3.10 0.37 -1.68
N PRO A 331 2.98 1.70 -1.48
CA PRO A 331 2.79 2.44 -0.22
C PRO A 331 1.34 2.52 0.28
N ASN A 332 0.40 1.85 -0.34
CA ASN A 332 -1.03 1.95 -0.07
C ASN A 332 -1.55 0.92 0.95
N ALA A 333 -0.66 0.14 1.57
CA ALA A 333 -1.01 -0.79 2.64
C ALA A 333 -1.55 -0.05 3.88
N GLN A 334 -2.52 -0.65 4.56
CA GLN A 334 -3.13 -0.06 5.77
C GLN A 334 -2.18 -0.11 6.97
N HIS A 335 -1.40 -1.18 7.06
CA HIS A 335 -0.40 -1.43 8.10
C HIS A 335 0.84 -2.01 7.43
N ASP A 336 1.96 -1.35 7.58
CA ASP A 336 3.22 -1.66 6.91
C ASP A 336 4.35 -2.13 7.84
N ASP A 337 4.02 -2.43 9.10
CA ASP A 337 5.01 -2.86 10.11
C ASP A 337 5.76 -4.15 9.69
N ASP A 338 5.06 -5.12 9.10
CA ASP A 338 5.64 -6.34 8.55
C ASP A 338 6.49 -6.08 7.30
N VAL A 339 6.10 -5.09 6.48
CA VAL A 339 6.86 -4.64 5.32
C VAL A 339 8.17 -3.97 5.78
N ASP A 340 8.12 -3.09 6.80
CA ASP A 340 9.31 -2.45 7.36
C ASP A 340 10.29 -3.49 7.95
N SER A 341 9.78 -4.45 8.71
CA SER A 341 10.56 -5.58 9.23
C SER A 341 11.24 -6.37 8.10
N ALA A 342 10.49 -6.72 7.04
CA ALA A 342 11.01 -7.46 5.89
C ALA A 342 12.10 -6.68 5.13
N VAL A 343 11.84 -5.42 4.82
CA VAL A 343 12.79 -4.55 4.11
C VAL A 343 14.08 -4.37 4.89
N GLN A 344 14.00 -4.23 6.21
CA GLN A 344 15.15 -4.12 7.10
C GLN A 344 16.04 -5.38 7.04
N ALA A 345 15.43 -6.57 7.05
CA ALA A 345 16.17 -7.83 6.90
C ALA A 345 16.86 -7.93 5.53
N LEU A 346 16.12 -7.60 4.45
CA LEU A 346 16.63 -7.67 3.07
C LEU A 346 17.79 -6.69 2.83
N ILE A 347 17.71 -5.47 3.35
CA ILE A 347 18.82 -4.51 3.32
C ILE A 347 20.04 -5.08 4.03
N ARG A 348 19.86 -5.76 5.17
CA ARG A 348 20.98 -6.38 5.91
C ARG A 348 21.64 -7.49 5.12
N PHE A 349 20.90 -8.35 4.42
CA PHE A 349 21.46 -9.36 3.54
C PHE A 349 22.31 -8.72 2.43
N ARG A 350 21.82 -7.66 1.80
CA ARG A 350 22.55 -6.94 0.75
C ARG A 350 23.84 -6.31 1.27
N GLN A 351 23.78 -5.59 2.39
CA GLN A 351 24.95 -4.96 3.01
C GLN A 351 25.97 -5.99 3.54
N GLY A 352 25.51 -7.17 3.95
CA GLY A 352 26.35 -8.26 4.40
C GLY A 352 27.11 -9.00 3.29
N GLY A 353 26.82 -8.70 2.02
CA GLY A 353 27.44 -9.35 0.87
C GLY A 353 26.97 -10.78 0.63
N PHE A 354 25.88 -11.23 1.29
CA PHE A 354 25.30 -12.57 1.09
C PHE A 354 24.63 -12.73 -0.27
N LEU A 355 24.16 -11.62 -0.84
CA LEU A 355 23.54 -11.58 -2.16
C LEU A 355 24.27 -10.57 -3.04
N ARG A 356 24.72 -11.04 -4.19
CA ARG A 356 25.24 -10.20 -5.26
C ARG A 356 24.37 -10.39 -6.48
N LEU A 357 23.87 -9.28 -7.01
CA LEU A 357 23.21 -9.27 -8.30
C LEU A 357 24.26 -9.02 -9.39
N GLN A 358 24.00 -9.51 -10.61
CA GLN A 358 24.88 -9.25 -11.75
C GLN A 358 25.00 -7.75 -12.08
N THR A 359 24.04 -6.95 -11.60
CA THR A 359 23.99 -5.50 -11.75
C THR A 359 24.77 -4.74 -10.67
N ASP A 360 25.19 -5.41 -9.59
CA ASP A 360 26.02 -4.78 -8.58
C ASP A 360 27.40 -4.52 -9.21
N GLU A 361 27.74 -3.24 -9.40
CA GLU A 361 29.07 -2.85 -9.88
C GLU A 361 30.13 -3.48 -8.95
N LYS A 362 31.23 -3.92 -9.54
CA LYS A 362 32.36 -4.45 -8.82
C LYS A 362 33.07 -3.31 -8.07
N ASP A 363 32.42 -2.73 -7.09
CA ASP A 363 33.13 -1.95 -6.09
C ASP A 363 34.02 -2.93 -5.32
N GLU A 364 35.32 -2.74 -5.44
CA GLU A 364 36.31 -3.49 -4.68
C GLU A 364 36.00 -3.32 -3.20
N ILE A 365 35.32 -4.31 -2.62
CA ILE A 365 35.14 -4.37 -1.18
C ILE A 365 36.52 -4.59 -0.59
N PRO A 366 37.07 -3.68 0.25
CA PRO A 366 38.31 -3.90 0.94
C PRO A 366 38.18 -5.20 1.74
N SER A 367 38.93 -6.22 1.36
CA SER A 367 38.93 -7.48 2.11
C SER A 367 39.52 -7.20 3.49
N PHE A 368 38.66 -7.05 4.49
CA PHE A 368 39.09 -7.07 5.90
C PHE A 368 39.50 -8.49 6.24
N ARG A 369 40.71 -8.87 5.84
CA ARG A 369 41.41 -9.99 6.47
C ARG A 369 41.67 -9.59 7.90
N ARG A 370 40.91 -10.16 8.85
CA ARG A 370 41.32 -10.18 10.25
C ARG A 370 42.69 -10.86 10.32
N LYS A 371 43.74 -10.10 10.55
CA LYS A 371 45.00 -10.68 11.04
C LYS A 371 44.67 -11.29 12.39
N ALA A 372 44.68 -12.59 12.48
CA ALA A 372 44.74 -13.29 13.75
C ALA A 372 46.11 -12.93 14.37
N SER A 373 46.13 -11.99 15.31
CA SER A 373 47.24 -11.79 16.20
C SER A 373 47.00 -12.69 17.40
N PHE A 374 47.69 -13.82 17.41
CA PHE A 374 47.94 -14.56 18.63
C PHE A 374 48.90 -13.72 19.49
N TYR A 375 48.42 -13.29 20.67
CA TYR A 375 49.17 -13.25 21.92
C TYR A 375 48.19 -13.36 23.08
#